data_71d0ab30b91c3d150cd990e76e4a1590
#
_entry.id   71d0ab30b91c3d150cd990e76e4a1590
#
_cell.length_a   1.000
_cell.length_b   1.000
_cell.length_c   1.000
_cell.angle_alpha   90.00
_cell.angle_beta   90.00
_cell.angle_gamma   90.00
#
_symmetry.space_group_name_H-M   'P 1'
#
loop_
_entity.id
_entity.type
_entity.pdbx_description
1 polymer ?
#
loop_
_entity_poly.entity_id
_entity_poly.type
_entity_poly.pdbx_seq_one_letter_code
_entity_poly.pdbx_strand_id
1 'polypeptide(L)'
;MSRCVSIIIPAHNEARYIETCLLGLLSSEGPHGNVEIIVVANGCADDTADKAKLMEPDFVARGWVLQVIETPIGNKPHALNIGDAEAAWENRVYLDADVTVSRGLISQIVERMDRPEPIYVSGTPVVTAPRYGISRPYARFWAGLPFVAEGVPGFGIFAVNKGGRARWREFPEVISDDTFVRLNFAPHERVRVAASYNWPIVDGFRKLVRVRRRQDIGVHEISAKFPRLGKNSTSTKLGLSGILTRLVGDPVGFFAYGFVSLAVRLPILKSDSGWARGR
;
A
#
# COMPACT_ATOMS: atom_id res chain seq x y z
N MET A 1 2.02 -10.99 -24.11
CA MET A 1 2.04 -9.56 -23.81
C MET A 1 3.35 -9.20 -23.13
N SER A 2 3.66 -7.92 -22.97
CA SER A 2 4.92 -7.52 -22.33
C SER A 2 4.91 -7.85 -20.83
N ARG A 3 5.90 -8.59 -20.36
CA ARG A 3 6.15 -8.83 -18.93
C ARG A 3 7.07 -7.77 -18.31
N CYS A 4 7.28 -6.67 -19.03
CA CYS A 4 8.00 -5.51 -18.50
C CYS A 4 7.12 -4.74 -17.51
N VAL A 5 7.74 -4.14 -16.49
CA VAL A 5 7.03 -3.48 -15.40
C VAL A 5 7.78 -2.27 -14.86
N SER A 6 7.05 -1.20 -14.58
CA SER A 6 7.53 -0.04 -13.85
C SER A 6 7.04 -0.10 -12.40
N ILE A 7 7.97 -0.08 -11.45
CA ILE A 7 7.70 -0.08 -10.00
C ILE A 7 7.88 1.35 -9.51
N ILE A 8 6.80 2.00 -9.09
CA ILE A 8 6.78 3.40 -8.64
C ILE A 8 6.74 3.42 -7.12
N ILE A 9 7.70 4.12 -6.51
CA ILE A 9 7.89 4.22 -5.07
C ILE A 9 7.84 5.69 -4.64
N PRO A 10 6.67 6.21 -4.20
CA PRO A 10 6.60 7.53 -3.61
C PRO A 10 7.25 7.48 -2.21
N ALA A 11 8.26 8.33 -1.98
CA ALA A 11 9.01 8.37 -0.72
C ALA A 11 9.02 9.78 -0.14
N HIS A 12 8.60 9.94 1.12
CA HIS A 12 8.65 11.22 1.84
C HIS A 12 9.27 11.06 3.21
N ASN A 13 10.54 11.45 3.35
CA ASN A 13 11.33 11.27 4.57
C ASN A 13 11.34 9.80 5.05
N GLU A 14 11.72 8.90 4.18
CA GLU A 14 11.78 7.45 4.39
C GLU A 14 13.22 6.91 4.47
N ALA A 15 14.20 7.76 4.82
CA ALA A 15 15.63 7.41 4.91
C ALA A 15 15.91 6.18 5.79
N ARG A 16 14.99 5.87 6.71
CA ARG A 16 15.10 4.68 7.57
C ARG A 16 14.66 3.39 6.88
N TYR A 17 13.82 3.47 5.85
CA TYR A 17 13.14 2.31 5.28
C TYR A 17 13.46 2.07 3.82
N ILE A 18 13.78 3.12 3.05
CA ILE A 18 13.96 3.04 1.60
C ILE A 18 15.01 2.00 1.19
N GLU A 19 16.12 1.91 1.90
CA GLU A 19 17.17 0.92 1.64
C GLU A 19 16.64 -0.52 1.81
N THR A 20 15.91 -0.80 2.89
CA THR A 20 15.32 -2.12 3.14
C THR A 20 14.25 -2.47 2.10
N CYS A 21 13.45 -1.51 1.66
CA CYS A 21 12.48 -1.68 0.58
C CYS A 21 13.18 -2.07 -0.73
N LEU A 22 14.22 -1.32 -1.13
CA LEU A 22 14.99 -1.57 -2.34
C LEU A 22 15.77 -2.88 -2.29
N LEU A 23 16.36 -3.25 -1.14
CA LEU A 23 17.00 -4.56 -0.92
C LEU A 23 15.98 -5.71 -1.08
N GLY A 24 14.75 -5.52 -0.63
CA GLY A 24 13.67 -6.47 -0.85
C GLY A 24 13.40 -6.71 -2.34
N LEU A 25 13.39 -5.65 -3.15
CA LEU A 25 13.27 -5.75 -4.60
C LEU A 25 14.48 -6.41 -5.24
N LEU A 26 15.69 -6.03 -4.86
CA LEU A 26 16.93 -6.65 -5.34
C LEU A 26 16.98 -8.15 -5.05
N SER A 27 16.43 -8.59 -3.93
CA SER A 27 16.40 -10.00 -3.52
C SER A 27 15.23 -10.78 -4.13
N SER A 28 14.28 -10.09 -4.79
CA SER A 28 13.08 -10.72 -5.35
C SER A 28 13.41 -11.46 -6.66
N GLU A 29 12.60 -12.45 -7.01
CA GLU A 29 12.63 -13.05 -8.34
C GLU A 29 12.03 -12.05 -9.33
N GLY A 30 12.80 -11.70 -10.37
CA GLY A 30 12.33 -10.83 -11.43
C GLY A 30 11.36 -11.54 -12.37
N PRO A 31 10.49 -10.80 -13.05
CA PRO A 31 9.71 -11.34 -14.16
C PRO A 31 10.64 -11.64 -15.36
N HIS A 32 10.15 -12.46 -16.30
CA HIS A 32 10.81 -12.65 -17.60
C HIS A 32 10.59 -11.42 -18.50
N GLY A 33 11.11 -10.26 -18.12
CA GLY A 33 10.96 -8.99 -18.81
C GLY A 33 11.78 -7.88 -18.12
N ASN A 34 11.79 -6.70 -18.73
CA ASN A 34 12.51 -5.57 -18.18
C ASN A 34 11.79 -5.00 -16.94
N VAL A 35 12.57 -4.61 -15.97
CA VAL A 35 12.10 -3.98 -14.74
C VAL A 35 12.78 -2.62 -14.56
N GLU A 36 11.98 -1.62 -14.33
CA GLU A 36 12.47 -0.34 -13.83
C GLU A 36 11.85 0.01 -12.48
N ILE A 37 12.61 0.67 -11.65
CA ILE A 37 12.19 1.20 -10.37
C ILE A 37 12.30 2.71 -10.41
N ILE A 38 11.23 3.41 -10.07
CA ILE A 38 11.18 4.88 -10.04
C ILE A 38 10.87 5.30 -8.62
N VAL A 39 11.89 5.76 -7.90
CA VAL A 39 11.74 6.34 -6.57
C VAL A 39 11.47 7.83 -6.74
N VAL A 40 10.33 8.31 -6.26
CA VAL A 40 10.02 9.73 -6.25
C VAL A 40 10.14 10.26 -4.82
N ALA A 41 11.28 10.87 -4.52
CA ALA A 41 11.58 11.53 -3.25
C ALA A 41 10.86 12.88 -3.22
N ASN A 42 9.71 12.95 -2.53
CA ASN A 42 8.81 14.08 -2.57
C ASN A 42 8.86 14.90 -1.26
N GLY A 43 9.35 16.14 -1.34
CA GLY A 43 9.47 17.06 -0.21
C GLY A 43 10.30 16.48 0.95
N CYS A 44 11.33 15.70 0.65
CA CYS A 44 12.20 15.11 1.66
C CYS A 44 13.10 16.17 2.30
N ALA A 45 13.27 16.05 3.62
CA ALA A 45 14.21 16.84 4.42
C ALA A 45 15.30 15.96 5.06
N ASP A 46 15.33 14.67 4.71
CA ASP A 46 16.28 13.66 5.16
C ASP A 46 17.00 13.01 3.95
N ASP A 47 17.90 12.08 4.20
CA ASP A 47 18.76 11.43 3.19
C ASP A 47 18.01 10.37 2.34
N THR A 48 16.69 10.44 2.21
CA THR A 48 15.90 9.44 1.45
C THR A 48 16.38 9.29 0.01
N ALA A 49 16.58 10.41 -0.69
CA ALA A 49 17.01 10.40 -2.08
C ALA A 49 18.44 9.87 -2.23
N ASP A 50 19.36 10.33 -1.37
CA ASP A 50 20.76 9.93 -1.43
C ASP A 50 20.93 8.43 -1.17
N LYS A 51 20.23 7.89 -0.18
CA LYS A 51 20.24 6.44 0.09
C LYS A 51 19.69 5.61 -1.06
N ALA A 52 18.65 6.09 -1.72
CA ALA A 52 18.12 5.41 -2.90
C ALA A 52 19.12 5.44 -4.07
N LYS A 53 19.76 6.58 -4.35
CA LYS A 53 20.78 6.73 -5.41
C LYS A 53 21.98 5.82 -5.19
N LEU A 54 22.42 5.65 -3.95
CA LEU A 54 23.55 4.78 -3.62
C LEU A 54 23.35 3.32 -4.02
N MET A 55 22.09 2.88 -4.23
CA MET A 55 21.77 1.51 -4.62
C MET A 55 21.70 1.32 -6.15
N GLU A 56 21.84 2.38 -6.95
CA GLU A 56 21.76 2.31 -8.41
C GLU A 56 22.74 1.28 -9.02
N PRO A 57 24.03 1.20 -8.61
CA PRO A 57 24.97 0.22 -9.15
C PRO A 57 24.50 -1.24 -8.97
N ASP A 58 23.85 -1.55 -7.84
CA ASP A 58 23.36 -2.89 -7.56
C ASP A 58 22.19 -3.28 -8.49
N PHE A 59 21.31 -2.33 -8.79
CA PHE A 59 20.22 -2.54 -9.76
C PHE A 59 20.74 -2.70 -11.18
N VAL A 60 21.73 -1.88 -11.57
CA VAL A 60 22.40 -2.00 -12.87
C VAL A 60 23.08 -3.38 -13.01
N ALA A 61 23.79 -3.82 -11.97
CA ALA A 61 24.44 -5.16 -11.95
C ALA A 61 23.41 -6.29 -12.09
N ARG A 62 22.17 -6.08 -11.63
CA ARG A 62 21.05 -7.00 -11.80
C ARG A 62 20.41 -6.92 -13.18
N GLY A 63 20.73 -5.94 -14.01
CA GLY A 63 20.07 -5.64 -15.28
C GLY A 63 18.73 -4.96 -15.13
N TRP A 64 18.48 -4.29 -14.02
CA TRP A 64 17.31 -3.46 -13.76
C TRP A 64 17.69 -1.98 -13.76
N VAL A 65 16.73 -1.12 -14.04
CA VAL A 65 16.94 0.33 -13.97
C VAL A 65 16.41 0.84 -12.64
N LEU A 66 17.21 1.64 -11.92
CA LEU A 66 16.76 2.45 -10.80
C LEU A 66 16.89 3.91 -11.18
N GLN A 67 15.78 4.64 -11.10
CA GLN A 67 15.73 6.09 -11.29
C GLN A 67 15.26 6.74 -9.99
N VAL A 68 15.94 7.79 -9.55
CA VAL A 68 15.56 8.56 -8.38
C VAL A 68 15.24 10.00 -8.81
N ILE A 69 14.00 10.42 -8.58
CA ILE A 69 13.49 11.74 -8.92
C ILE A 69 13.22 12.50 -7.63
N GLU A 70 13.69 13.72 -7.55
CA GLU A 70 13.43 14.60 -6.42
C GLU A 70 12.44 15.69 -6.81
N THR A 71 11.47 15.96 -5.93
CA THR A 71 10.54 17.09 -6.06
C THR A 71 10.40 17.79 -4.72
N PRO A 72 10.33 19.13 -4.69
CA PRO A 72 10.14 19.88 -3.45
C PRO A 72 8.73 19.73 -2.85
N ILE A 73 7.78 19.19 -3.62
CA ILE A 73 6.38 19.08 -3.21
C ILE A 73 6.16 17.79 -2.43
N GLY A 74 5.89 17.88 -1.13
CA GLY A 74 5.57 16.76 -0.25
C GLY A 74 4.11 16.29 -0.39
N ASN A 75 3.78 15.60 -1.48
CA ASN A 75 2.43 15.13 -1.77
C ASN A 75 2.48 13.77 -2.48
N LYS A 76 1.86 12.73 -1.89
CA LYS A 76 1.91 11.37 -2.43
C LYS A 76 1.22 11.22 -3.80
N PRO A 77 -0.01 11.71 -4.03
CA PRO A 77 -0.62 11.72 -5.37
C PRO A 77 0.23 12.41 -6.43
N HIS A 78 0.85 13.54 -6.09
CA HIS A 78 1.77 14.23 -7.00
C HIS A 78 3.00 13.36 -7.34
N ALA A 79 3.60 12.71 -6.35
CA ALA A 79 4.71 11.79 -6.57
C ALA A 79 4.32 10.58 -7.43
N LEU A 80 3.12 10.03 -7.22
CA LEU A 80 2.60 8.95 -8.07
C LEU A 80 2.40 9.41 -9.52
N ASN A 81 1.91 10.63 -9.75
CA ASN A 81 1.74 11.20 -11.08
C ASN A 81 3.09 11.42 -11.79
N ILE A 82 4.11 11.90 -11.06
CA ILE A 82 5.48 12.01 -11.61
C ILE A 82 5.99 10.62 -12.01
N GLY A 83 5.90 9.63 -11.13
CA GLY A 83 6.35 8.28 -11.41
C GLY A 83 5.62 7.64 -12.60
N ASP A 84 4.32 7.89 -12.74
CA ASP A 84 3.54 7.44 -13.88
C ASP A 84 3.94 8.08 -15.21
N ALA A 85 4.30 9.36 -15.19
CA ALA A 85 4.74 10.10 -16.37
C ALA A 85 6.12 9.63 -16.87
N GLU A 86 7.01 9.28 -15.95
CA GLU A 86 8.36 8.79 -16.25
C GLU A 86 8.42 7.30 -16.59
N ALA A 87 7.36 6.55 -16.27
CA ALA A 87 7.34 5.11 -16.42
C ALA A 87 7.33 4.64 -17.88
N ALA A 88 8.34 3.88 -18.27
CA ALA A 88 8.52 3.36 -19.64
C ALA A 88 7.58 2.19 -19.96
N TRP A 89 7.14 1.42 -18.97
CA TRP A 89 6.35 0.20 -19.19
C TRP A 89 4.88 0.41 -18.82
N GLU A 90 3.97 -0.25 -19.55
CA GLU A 90 2.52 -0.08 -19.36
C GLU A 90 1.96 -0.79 -18.12
N ASN A 91 2.65 -1.83 -17.62
CA ASN A 91 2.30 -2.44 -16.34
C ASN A 91 2.90 -1.61 -15.21
N ARG A 92 2.09 -1.32 -14.22
CA ARG A 92 2.45 -0.48 -13.07
C ARG A 92 2.35 -1.26 -11.76
N VAL A 93 3.38 -1.17 -10.95
CA VAL A 93 3.36 -1.56 -9.54
C VAL A 93 3.58 -0.30 -8.71
N TYR A 94 2.71 -0.04 -7.76
CA TYR A 94 2.84 1.06 -6.81
C TYR A 94 3.20 0.44 -5.47
N LEU A 95 4.34 0.84 -4.92
CA LEU A 95 4.93 0.26 -3.71
C LEU A 95 5.26 1.36 -2.71
N ASP A 96 4.76 1.25 -1.48
CA ASP A 96 5.14 2.17 -0.41
C ASP A 96 6.59 1.92 0.02
N ALA A 97 7.35 3.00 0.27
CA ALA A 97 8.78 2.98 0.56
C ALA A 97 9.16 2.25 1.86
N ASP A 98 8.19 1.91 2.69
CA ASP A 98 8.35 1.20 3.96
C ASP A 98 7.89 -0.26 3.93
N VAL A 99 7.52 -0.75 2.76
CA VAL A 99 7.10 -2.13 2.51
C VAL A 99 8.26 -2.97 2.02
N THR A 100 8.35 -4.21 2.50
CA THR A 100 9.34 -5.19 2.04
C THR A 100 8.62 -6.34 1.34
N VAL A 101 9.01 -6.61 0.10
CA VAL A 101 8.43 -7.67 -0.72
C VAL A 101 9.08 -9.02 -0.46
N SER A 102 8.32 -10.12 -0.52
CA SER A 102 8.89 -11.47 -0.53
C SER A 102 9.47 -11.82 -1.90
N ARG A 103 10.34 -12.82 -1.92
CA ARG A 103 11.12 -13.21 -3.11
C ARG A 103 10.30 -13.41 -4.38
N GLY A 104 9.13 -14.05 -4.30
CA GLY A 104 8.29 -14.35 -5.46
C GLY A 104 7.21 -13.32 -5.77
N LEU A 105 7.16 -12.17 -5.08
CA LEU A 105 6.01 -11.27 -5.18
C LEU A 105 5.94 -10.58 -6.55
N ILE A 106 7.02 -9.99 -7.00
CA ILE A 106 7.04 -9.22 -8.26
C ILE A 106 6.77 -10.14 -9.46
N SER A 107 7.40 -11.32 -9.50
CA SER A 107 7.17 -12.30 -10.57
C SER A 107 5.71 -12.76 -10.63
N GLN A 108 5.09 -13.10 -9.48
CA GLN A 108 3.68 -13.51 -9.43
C GLN A 108 2.71 -12.38 -9.81
N ILE A 109 2.99 -11.14 -9.41
CA ILE A 109 2.18 -9.98 -9.81
C ILE A 109 2.23 -9.80 -11.32
N VAL A 110 3.42 -9.78 -11.92
CA VAL A 110 3.60 -9.56 -13.35
C VAL A 110 2.98 -10.70 -14.16
N GLU A 111 3.10 -11.94 -13.72
CA GLU A 111 2.44 -13.09 -14.35
C GLU A 111 0.92 -12.91 -14.41
N ARG A 112 0.29 -12.40 -13.34
CA ARG A 112 -1.16 -12.14 -13.32
C ARG A 112 -1.58 -10.97 -14.20
N MET A 113 -0.68 -10.02 -14.43
CA MET A 113 -0.92 -8.87 -15.31
C MET A 113 -0.75 -9.19 -16.80
N ASP A 114 -0.17 -10.34 -17.17
CA ASP A 114 0.07 -10.75 -18.56
C ASP A 114 -1.23 -11.20 -19.25
N ARG A 115 -2.17 -10.26 -19.37
CA ARG A 115 -3.51 -10.46 -19.94
C ARG A 115 -4.09 -9.14 -20.48
N PRO A 116 -5.00 -9.19 -21.49
CA PRO A 116 -5.60 -7.98 -22.05
C PRO A 116 -6.64 -7.33 -21.14
N GLU A 117 -7.40 -8.14 -20.37
CA GLU A 117 -8.46 -7.62 -19.53
C GLU A 117 -7.89 -6.79 -18.40
N PRO A 118 -8.53 -5.65 -18.05
CA PRO A 118 -8.13 -4.85 -16.90
C PRO A 118 -8.08 -5.67 -15.62
N ILE A 119 -6.99 -5.56 -14.88
CA ILE A 119 -6.81 -6.29 -13.62
C ILE A 119 -6.12 -5.43 -12.57
N TYR A 120 -6.52 -5.65 -11.33
CA TYR A 120 -5.88 -5.15 -10.12
C TYR A 120 -5.27 -6.31 -9.36
N VAL A 121 -3.99 -6.25 -9.06
CA VAL A 121 -3.25 -7.33 -8.40
C VAL A 121 -2.58 -6.80 -7.13
N SER A 122 -2.60 -7.59 -6.06
CA SER A 122 -1.80 -7.34 -4.87
C SER A 122 -1.31 -8.65 -4.28
N GLY A 123 -0.30 -8.55 -3.41
CA GLY A 123 0.21 -9.68 -2.64
C GLY A 123 -0.64 -10.02 -1.40
N THR A 124 -0.18 -11.01 -0.65
CA THR A 124 -0.74 -11.37 0.65
C THR A 124 -0.06 -10.53 1.74
N PRO A 125 -0.78 -9.62 2.43
CA PRO A 125 -0.19 -8.78 3.44
C PRO A 125 0.19 -9.57 4.69
N VAL A 126 1.42 -9.40 5.16
CA VAL A 126 1.89 -9.84 6.47
C VAL A 126 1.97 -8.61 7.36
N VAL A 127 1.01 -8.49 8.26
CA VAL A 127 0.94 -7.35 9.17
C VAL A 127 1.99 -7.52 10.26
N THR A 128 3.05 -6.72 10.19
CA THR A 128 4.15 -6.76 11.16
C THR A 128 3.86 -5.77 12.28
N ALA A 129 3.67 -6.28 13.49
CA ALA A 129 3.39 -5.47 14.67
C ALA A 129 4.63 -5.31 15.56
N PRO A 130 4.72 -4.23 16.34
CA PRO A 130 5.70 -4.09 17.41
C PRO A 130 5.63 -5.25 18.39
N ARG A 131 6.76 -5.51 19.05
CA ARG A 131 6.90 -6.67 19.96
C ARG A 131 5.98 -6.59 21.17
N TYR A 132 5.69 -5.38 21.65
CA TYR A 132 4.94 -5.10 22.87
C TYR A 132 3.83 -4.05 22.66
N GLY A 133 3.00 -3.87 23.66
CA GLY A 133 1.96 -2.84 23.69
C GLY A 133 0.66 -3.21 22.98
N ILE A 134 -0.26 -2.26 22.92
CA ILE A 134 -1.60 -2.42 22.35
C ILE A 134 -1.59 -2.69 20.84
N SER A 135 -0.53 -2.24 20.14
CA SER A 135 -0.41 -2.40 18.69
C SER A 135 -0.33 -3.87 18.27
N ARG A 136 0.25 -4.74 19.08
CA ARG A 136 0.38 -6.17 18.79
C ARG A 136 -0.98 -6.90 18.76
N PRO A 137 -1.80 -6.89 19.82
CA PRO A 137 -3.11 -7.53 19.76
C PRO A 137 -4.05 -6.86 18.77
N TYR A 138 -3.98 -5.54 18.60
CA TYR A 138 -4.72 -4.83 17.57
C TYR A 138 -4.37 -5.34 16.17
N ALA A 139 -3.08 -5.43 15.82
CA ALA A 139 -2.61 -5.88 14.52
C ALA A 139 -3.04 -7.31 14.22
N ARG A 140 -2.90 -8.23 15.19
CA ARG A 140 -3.31 -9.63 15.05
C ARG A 140 -4.81 -9.75 14.75
N PHE A 141 -5.64 -9.03 15.51
CA PHE A 141 -7.08 -9.01 15.30
C PHE A 141 -7.45 -8.39 13.94
N TRP A 142 -6.86 -7.25 13.61
CA TRP A 142 -7.11 -6.54 12.36
C TRP A 142 -6.71 -7.36 11.13
N ALA A 143 -5.57 -8.07 11.19
CA ALA A 143 -5.13 -8.97 10.13
C ALA A 143 -6.13 -10.12 9.86
N GLY A 144 -6.87 -10.57 10.88
CA GLY A 144 -7.92 -11.58 10.77
C GLY A 144 -9.28 -11.07 10.25
N LEU A 145 -9.44 -9.76 10.02
CA LEU A 145 -10.70 -9.24 9.46
C LEU A 145 -10.85 -9.64 7.99
N PRO A 146 -12.07 -9.96 7.51
CA PRO A 146 -12.32 -10.46 6.16
C PRO A 146 -11.71 -9.59 5.06
N PHE A 147 -11.75 -8.28 5.22
CA PHE A 147 -11.14 -7.34 4.27
C PHE A 147 -9.64 -7.57 4.08
N VAL A 148 -8.91 -7.92 5.16
CA VAL A 148 -7.46 -8.17 5.13
C VAL A 148 -7.17 -9.63 4.81
N ALA A 149 -7.86 -10.55 5.50
CA ALA A 149 -7.60 -11.99 5.42
C ALA A 149 -8.04 -12.61 4.09
N GLU A 150 -9.17 -12.16 3.52
CA GLU A 150 -9.79 -12.75 2.34
C GLU A 150 -9.80 -11.80 1.13
N GLY A 151 -9.78 -10.49 1.38
CA GLY A 151 -9.86 -9.46 0.36
C GLY A 151 -8.54 -9.23 -0.39
N VAL A 152 -8.59 -8.28 -1.32
CA VAL A 152 -7.41 -7.72 -2.02
C VAL A 152 -7.30 -6.25 -1.62
N PRO A 153 -6.78 -5.95 -0.42
CA PRO A 153 -6.81 -4.59 0.11
C PRO A 153 -5.89 -3.63 -0.67
N GLY A 154 -4.68 -4.09 -1.04
CA GLY A 154 -3.71 -3.31 -1.80
C GLY A 154 -3.01 -2.19 -1.03
N PHE A 155 -3.19 -2.10 0.28
CA PHE A 155 -2.38 -1.18 1.07
C PHE A 155 -0.91 -1.60 1.05
N GLY A 156 -0.03 -0.62 0.86
CA GLY A 156 1.41 -0.83 0.76
C GLY A 156 1.92 -1.31 -0.59
N ILE A 157 1.17 -2.15 -1.32
CA ILE A 157 1.50 -2.54 -2.69
C ILE A 157 0.24 -2.91 -3.48
N PHE A 158 0.12 -2.37 -4.68
CA PHE A 158 -0.85 -2.79 -5.68
C PHE A 158 -0.29 -2.63 -7.09
N ALA A 159 -0.84 -3.37 -8.02
CA ALA A 159 -0.41 -3.35 -9.42
C ALA A 159 -1.61 -3.39 -10.36
N VAL A 160 -1.42 -2.82 -11.54
CA VAL A 160 -2.40 -2.82 -12.62
C VAL A 160 -1.71 -3.00 -13.97
N ASN A 161 -2.35 -3.70 -14.88
CA ASN A 161 -1.89 -3.78 -16.26
C ASN A 161 -2.31 -2.51 -17.06
N LYS A 162 -1.89 -2.43 -18.32
CA LYS A 162 -2.23 -1.34 -19.24
C LYS A 162 -3.73 -0.99 -19.20
N GLY A 163 -4.59 -1.98 -19.41
CA GLY A 163 -6.05 -1.78 -19.43
C GLY A 163 -6.59 -1.29 -18.07
N GLY A 164 -5.99 -1.76 -16.99
CA GLY A 164 -6.31 -1.30 -15.65
C GLY A 164 -5.88 0.14 -15.41
N ARG A 165 -4.64 0.51 -15.79
CA ARG A 165 -4.12 1.87 -15.62
C ARG A 165 -4.92 2.91 -16.43
N ALA A 166 -5.46 2.54 -17.57
CA ALA A 166 -6.27 3.42 -18.40
C ALA A 166 -7.61 3.86 -17.77
N ARG A 167 -8.00 3.30 -16.60
CA ARG A 167 -9.27 3.63 -15.94
C ARG A 167 -9.30 4.98 -15.24
N TRP A 168 -8.14 5.59 -15.01
CA TRP A 168 -8.03 6.95 -14.49
C TRP A 168 -6.92 7.71 -15.22
N ARG A 169 -7.00 9.03 -15.20
CA ARG A 169 -5.98 9.91 -15.82
C ARG A 169 -4.82 10.09 -14.86
N GLU A 170 -4.98 11.01 -13.92
CA GLU A 170 -4.03 11.32 -12.85
C GLU A 170 -4.58 10.82 -11.52
N PHE A 171 -3.67 10.54 -10.59
CA PHE A 171 -4.06 10.32 -9.20
C PHE A 171 -4.66 11.61 -8.65
N PRO A 172 -5.90 11.57 -8.19
CA PRO A 172 -6.53 12.74 -7.59
C PRO A 172 -5.90 13.07 -6.23
N GLU A 173 -6.04 14.29 -5.80
CA GLU A 173 -5.70 14.75 -4.46
C GLU A 173 -6.61 14.10 -3.43
N VAL A 174 -6.20 12.92 -2.94
CA VAL A 174 -6.93 12.10 -1.95
C VAL A 174 -5.96 11.46 -0.96
N ILE A 175 -6.47 11.18 0.24
CA ILE A 175 -5.69 10.54 1.30
C ILE A 175 -5.45 9.05 1.02
N SER A 176 -6.44 8.35 0.46
CA SER A 176 -6.40 6.89 0.23
C SER A 176 -6.31 6.58 -1.27
N ASP A 177 -5.11 6.75 -1.84
CA ASP A 177 -4.80 6.43 -3.24
C ASP A 177 -5.06 4.94 -3.57
N ASP A 178 -4.69 4.04 -2.67
CA ASP A 178 -4.95 2.60 -2.75
C ASP A 178 -6.45 2.27 -2.86
N THR A 179 -7.27 2.90 -2.03
CA THR A 179 -8.73 2.74 -2.07
C THR A 179 -9.33 3.32 -3.35
N PHE A 180 -8.85 4.50 -3.79
CA PHE A 180 -9.27 5.08 -5.06
C PHE A 180 -9.01 4.11 -6.21
N VAL A 181 -7.78 3.60 -6.35
CA VAL A 181 -7.43 2.66 -7.42
C VAL A 181 -8.22 1.36 -7.30
N ARG A 182 -8.26 0.75 -6.12
CA ARG A 182 -8.97 -0.51 -5.90
C ARG A 182 -10.44 -0.43 -6.29
N LEU A 183 -11.12 0.67 -6.01
CA LEU A 183 -12.54 0.85 -6.33
C LEU A 183 -12.79 1.14 -7.82
N ASN A 184 -11.78 1.42 -8.63
CA ASN A 184 -11.91 1.44 -10.09
C ASN A 184 -12.05 0.04 -10.70
N PHE A 185 -11.91 -1.02 -9.91
CA PHE A 185 -12.05 -2.42 -10.33
C PHE A 185 -13.23 -3.09 -9.64
N ALA A 186 -13.98 -3.90 -10.37
CA ALA A 186 -15.00 -4.76 -9.79
C ALA A 186 -14.34 -5.86 -8.93
N PRO A 187 -15.04 -6.46 -7.95
CA PRO A 187 -14.46 -7.48 -7.09
C PRO A 187 -13.79 -8.65 -7.81
N HIS A 188 -14.38 -9.11 -8.93
CA HIS A 188 -13.85 -10.21 -9.74
C HIS A 188 -12.61 -9.85 -10.58
N GLU A 189 -12.31 -8.56 -10.73
CA GLU A 189 -11.11 -8.06 -11.41
C GLU A 189 -9.93 -7.87 -10.46
N ARG A 190 -10.11 -8.15 -9.18
CA ARG A 190 -9.08 -8.02 -8.15
C ARG A 190 -8.53 -9.39 -7.81
N VAL A 191 -7.23 -9.55 -7.92
CA VAL A 191 -6.53 -10.81 -7.66
C VAL A 191 -5.47 -10.62 -6.58
N ARG A 192 -5.47 -11.53 -5.61
CA ARG A 192 -4.42 -11.67 -4.62
C ARG A 192 -3.51 -12.82 -5.01
N VAL A 193 -2.21 -12.57 -5.09
CA VAL A 193 -1.20 -13.62 -5.26
C VAL A 193 -0.77 -14.20 -3.91
N ALA A 194 -0.26 -15.43 -3.93
CA ALA A 194 0.15 -16.14 -2.70
C ALA A 194 1.41 -15.52 -2.06
N ALA A 195 2.32 -14.98 -2.88
CA ALA A 195 3.51 -14.31 -2.37
C ALA A 195 3.14 -13.09 -1.52
N SER A 196 3.92 -12.89 -0.46
CA SER A 196 3.60 -11.93 0.60
C SER A 196 4.45 -10.66 0.54
N TYR A 197 4.01 -9.67 1.29
CA TYR A 197 4.79 -8.48 1.62
C TYR A 197 4.60 -8.12 3.09
N ASN A 198 5.64 -7.57 3.70
CA ASN A 198 5.57 -7.07 5.07
C ASN A 198 5.02 -5.66 5.07
N TRP A 199 3.93 -5.46 5.81
CA TRP A 199 3.32 -4.16 6.03
C TRP A 199 3.35 -3.84 7.52
N PRO A 200 4.24 -2.93 7.94
CA PRO A 200 4.42 -2.65 9.36
C PRO A 200 3.31 -1.74 9.87
N ILE A 201 2.80 -2.06 11.06
CA ILE A 201 1.82 -1.23 11.78
C ILE A 201 2.54 -0.32 12.78
N VAL A 202 1.97 0.86 12.99
CA VAL A 202 2.53 1.87 13.92
C VAL A 202 2.54 1.37 15.37
N ASP A 203 3.52 1.84 16.13
CA ASP A 203 3.63 1.53 17.56
C ASP A 203 2.93 2.59 18.44
N GLY A 204 2.13 2.08 19.37
CA GLY A 204 1.48 2.86 20.42
C GLY A 204 0.07 3.37 20.07
N PHE A 205 -0.75 3.47 21.11
CA PHE A 205 -2.17 3.78 21.03
C PHE A 205 -2.47 5.10 20.27
N ARG A 206 -1.77 6.18 20.61
CA ARG A 206 -2.03 7.49 19.98
C ARG A 206 -1.75 7.48 18.49
N LYS A 207 -0.68 6.80 18.07
CA LYS A 207 -0.33 6.65 16.64
C LYS A 207 -1.35 5.78 15.92
N LEU A 208 -1.79 4.67 16.50
CA LEU A 208 -2.86 3.81 15.95
C LEU A 208 -4.15 4.61 15.72
N VAL A 209 -4.59 5.38 16.71
CA VAL A 209 -5.80 6.20 16.60
C VAL A 209 -5.64 7.25 15.49
N ARG A 210 -4.48 7.90 15.38
CA ARG A 210 -4.19 8.89 14.34
C ARG A 210 -4.24 8.26 12.93
N VAL A 211 -3.53 7.15 12.73
CA VAL A 211 -3.49 6.44 11.45
C VAL A 211 -4.87 5.94 11.06
N ARG A 212 -5.58 5.30 11.97
CA ARG A 212 -6.92 4.79 11.70
C ARG A 212 -7.89 5.90 11.34
N ARG A 213 -7.86 7.03 12.05
CA ARG A 213 -8.68 8.20 11.72
C ARG A 213 -8.37 8.74 10.33
N ARG A 214 -7.07 8.84 9.97
CA ARG A 214 -6.66 9.23 8.62
C ARG A 214 -7.21 8.28 7.56
N GLN A 215 -7.15 6.97 7.80
CA GLN A 215 -7.72 5.96 6.89
C GLN A 215 -9.24 6.13 6.74
N ASP A 216 -9.96 6.29 7.84
CA ASP A 216 -11.42 6.48 7.82
C ASP A 216 -11.80 7.79 7.08
N ILE A 217 -11.06 8.88 7.28
CA ILE A 217 -11.22 10.13 6.54
C ILE A 217 -10.98 9.91 5.04
N GLY A 218 -9.91 9.22 4.65
CA GLY A 218 -9.60 8.94 3.25
C GLY A 218 -10.67 8.09 2.56
N VAL A 219 -11.19 7.06 3.24
CA VAL A 219 -12.30 6.24 2.70
C VAL A 219 -13.57 7.09 2.54
N HIS A 220 -13.88 7.94 3.50
CA HIS A 220 -15.04 8.84 3.42
C HIS A 220 -14.86 9.88 2.29
N GLU A 221 -13.67 10.43 2.13
CA GLU A 221 -13.31 11.35 1.04
C GLU A 221 -13.56 10.71 -0.33
N ILE A 222 -13.11 9.46 -0.54
CA ILE A 222 -13.35 8.73 -1.79
C ILE A 222 -14.86 8.56 -2.03
N SER A 223 -15.63 8.20 -1.01
CA SER A 223 -17.08 8.03 -1.13
C SER A 223 -17.78 9.32 -1.50
N ALA A 224 -17.32 10.47 -1.01
CA ALA A 224 -17.87 11.79 -1.29
C ALA A 224 -17.47 12.31 -2.68
N LYS A 225 -16.15 12.23 -3.03
CA LYS A 225 -15.64 12.74 -4.31
C LYS A 225 -15.98 11.83 -5.50
N PHE A 226 -16.05 10.52 -5.27
CA PHE A 226 -16.24 9.51 -6.32
C PHE A 226 -17.37 8.52 -6.00
N PRO A 227 -18.63 8.98 -5.82
CA PRO A 227 -19.74 8.12 -5.38
C PRO A 227 -20.01 6.94 -6.32
N ARG A 228 -19.70 7.09 -7.61
CA ARG A 228 -19.85 6.02 -8.61
C ARG A 228 -18.96 4.82 -8.35
N LEU A 229 -17.82 5.01 -7.67
CA LEU A 229 -16.90 3.92 -7.33
C LEU A 229 -17.45 3.03 -6.20
N GLY A 230 -18.40 3.53 -5.42
CA GLY A 230 -19.04 2.80 -4.33
C GLY A 230 -19.68 1.47 -4.73
N LYS A 231 -20.12 1.33 -6.01
CA LYS A 231 -20.65 0.07 -6.56
C LYS A 231 -19.67 -1.09 -6.50
N ASN A 232 -18.38 -0.80 -6.49
CA ASN A 232 -17.29 -1.78 -6.42
C ASN A 232 -16.81 -2.02 -4.97
N SER A 233 -17.46 -1.41 -3.98
CA SER A 233 -17.14 -1.65 -2.57
C SER A 233 -17.62 -3.04 -2.15
N THR A 234 -16.73 -3.81 -1.54
CA THR A 234 -17.06 -5.08 -0.88
C THR A 234 -17.10 -4.84 0.62
N SER A 235 -18.28 -4.60 1.17
CA SER A 235 -18.43 -4.55 2.62
C SER A 235 -18.91 -5.90 3.13
N THR A 236 -18.03 -6.69 3.71
CA THR A 236 -18.43 -7.89 4.44
C THR A 236 -18.90 -7.47 5.83
N LYS A 237 -20.21 -7.31 6.00
CA LYS A 237 -20.78 -7.10 7.34
C LYS A 237 -20.61 -8.40 8.13
N LEU A 238 -19.91 -8.30 9.24
CA LEU A 238 -19.85 -9.41 10.19
C LEU A 238 -21.22 -9.57 10.86
N GLY A 239 -21.84 -10.74 10.70
CA GLY A 239 -23.01 -11.10 11.49
C GLY A 239 -22.65 -11.30 12.98
N LEU A 240 -23.67 -11.37 13.85
CA LEU A 240 -23.48 -11.59 15.30
C LEU A 240 -22.62 -12.84 15.61
N SER A 241 -22.83 -13.93 14.88
CA SER A 241 -22.02 -15.15 15.02
C SER A 241 -20.55 -14.89 14.72
N GLY A 242 -20.24 -14.16 13.65
CA GLY A 242 -18.85 -13.80 13.30
C GLY A 242 -18.17 -12.89 14.33
N ILE A 243 -18.94 -12.02 14.97
CA ILE A 243 -18.45 -11.16 16.07
C ILE A 243 -18.14 -12.04 17.30
N LEU A 244 -19.05 -12.93 17.67
CA LEU A 244 -18.89 -13.81 18.82
C LEU A 244 -17.70 -14.78 18.65
N THR A 245 -17.56 -15.38 17.47
CA THR A 245 -16.42 -16.26 17.15
C THR A 245 -15.09 -15.52 17.32
N ARG A 246 -15.00 -14.27 16.89
CA ARG A 246 -13.77 -13.46 17.06
C ARG A 246 -13.52 -13.04 18.49
N LEU A 247 -14.57 -12.73 19.24
CA LEU A 247 -14.45 -12.43 20.66
C LEU A 247 -13.91 -13.63 21.45
N VAL A 248 -14.41 -14.84 21.16
CA VAL A 248 -13.95 -16.06 21.84
C VAL A 248 -12.55 -16.47 21.37
N GLY A 249 -12.26 -16.34 20.08
CA GLY A 249 -10.97 -16.74 19.50
C GLY A 249 -9.80 -15.82 19.84
N ASP A 250 -10.05 -14.52 19.97
CA ASP A 250 -9.02 -13.53 20.36
C ASP A 250 -9.64 -12.38 21.18
N PRO A 251 -9.98 -12.61 22.44
CA PRO A 251 -10.60 -11.58 23.29
C PRO A 251 -9.72 -10.35 23.47
N VAL A 252 -8.41 -10.52 23.66
CA VAL A 252 -7.47 -9.40 23.83
C VAL A 252 -7.39 -8.54 22.58
N GLY A 253 -7.29 -9.16 21.39
CA GLY A 253 -7.30 -8.47 20.12
C GLY A 253 -8.64 -7.78 19.85
N PHE A 254 -9.76 -8.43 20.17
CA PHE A 254 -11.10 -7.87 20.03
C PHE A 254 -11.27 -6.58 20.84
N PHE A 255 -10.90 -6.59 22.13
CA PHE A 255 -10.98 -5.40 22.98
C PHE A 255 -9.99 -4.33 22.56
N ALA A 256 -8.75 -4.69 22.17
CA ALA A 256 -7.78 -3.72 21.66
C ALA A 256 -8.29 -3.02 20.41
N TYR A 257 -8.87 -3.77 19.46
CA TYR A 257 -9.46 -3.23 18.24
C TYR A 257 -10.68 -2.34 18.55
N GLY A 258 -11.56 -2.81 19.40
CA GLY A 258 -12.76 -2.08 19.83
C GLY A 258 -12.40 -0.76 20.52
N PHE A 259 -11.41 -0.77 21.41
CA PHE A 259 -10.94 0.41 22.12
C PHE A 259 -10.35 1.47 21.18
N VAL A 260 -9.49 1.06 20.24
CA VAL A 260 -8.95 1.97 19.21
C VAL A 260 -10.09 2.50 18.33
N SER A 261 -11.03 1.64 17.90
CA SER A 261 -12.16 2.04 17.05
C SER A 261 -13.10 3.03 17.74
N LEU A 262 -13.30 2.89 19.06
CA LEU A 262 -14.04 3.84 19.88
C LEU A 262 -13.29 5.18 19.98
N ALA A 263 -12.01 5.14 20.29
CA ALA A 263 -11.17 6.33 20.43
C ALA A 263 -11.07 7.16 19.14
N VAL A 264 -11.11 6.50 17.97
CA VAL A 264 -11.15 7.19 16.66
C VAL A 264 -12.39 8.09 16.53
N ARG A 265 -13.52 7.69 17.11
CA ARG A 265 -14.79 8.43 17.06
C ARG A 265 -14.87 9.57 18.07
N LEU A 266 -14.07 9.54 19.13
CA LEU A 266 -14.08 10.56 20.18
C LEU A 266 -13.28 11.81 19.74
N PRO A 267 -13.80 13.04 19.98
CA PRO A 267 -13.13 14.28 19.60
C PRO A 267 -11.85 14.59 20.40
N ILE A 268 -11.66 13.93 21.54
CA ILE A 268 -10.61 14.22 22.54
C ILE A 268 -9.17 14.07 22.02
N LEU A 269 -8.98 13.32 20.93
CA LEU A 269 -7.67 13.06 20.31
C LEU A 269 -7.57 13.69 18.90
N LYS A 270 -8.33 14.75 18.63
CA LYS A 270 -8.17 15.51 17.39
C LYS A 270 -6.82 16.20 17.42
N SER A 271 -5.92 15.81 16.54
CA SER A 271 -4.75 16.61 16.16
C SER A 271 -5.08 17.30 14.86
N ASP A 272 -4.59 18.53 14.68
CA ASP A 272 -4.70 19.26 13.41
C ASP A 272 -4.24 18.39 12.27
N SER A 273 -5.04 18.38 11.20
CA SER A 273 -4.91 17.53 10.04
C SER A 273 -3.82 18.00 9.06
N GLY A 274 -2.62 18.25 9.58
CA GLY A 274 -1.44 18.27 8.73
C GLY A 274 -1.14 16.86 8.24
N TRP A 275 -0.53 16.72 7.08
CA TRP A 275 -0.07 15.46 6.51
C TRP A 275 0.78 14.69 7.55
N ALA A 276 0.13 13.86 8.35
CA ALA A 276 0.76 13.11 9.42
C ALA A 276 1.11 11.73 8.86
N ARG A 277 2.41 11.42 8.85
CA ARG A 277 2.92 10.08 8.58
C ARG A 277 2.16 9.04 9.40
N GLY A 278 1.94 7.90 8.84
CA GLY A 278 1.40 6.74 9.53
C GLY A 278 2.30 6.22 10.66
N ARG A 279 3.43 6.92 10.95
CA ARG A 279 4.42 6.46 11.92
C ARG A 279 5.01 7.59 12.73
#